data_21f39d4092af7e78d34080b1c9b790f4
#
_entry.id   21f39d4092af7e78d34080b1c9b790f4
#
_cell.length_a   1.000
_cell.length_b   1.000
_cell.length_c   1.000
_cell.angle_alpha   90.00
_cell.angle_beta   90.00
_cell.angle_gamma   90.00
#
_symmetry.space_group_name_H-M   'P 1'
#
loop_
_entity.id
_entity.type
_entity.pdbx_description
1 polymer ?
#
loop_
_entity_poly.entity_id
_entity_poly.type
_entity_poly.pdbx_seq_one_letter_code
_entity_poly.pdbx_strand_id
1 'polypeptide(L)'
;MRKIQAKKGLSIECKGWEQEAVLRMLYNNLDPEVAERPEDLVVYGGIGKAARNWEAFEAIEKTLRELESDETMLVQSGKPVAVFKTHEEAPRVLISNSVLVPEWANWDHFNELDKKGLIMYGQMTAGSWIYIGSQGIVQGTYETFAELGNQHFNGDLAGTVTLTAGLGGMGGAQPLAITMNHGVAICVDVDETRVDKRIDTKYCDVKTADLDEALKLAEEAKERGEGLSIGLVGNAVDIHQAILEKGFEIDIITDQTSAHDPLNGYVPQGYSVEEAKVLREKDPKKYVELSQASMAKHVELMLEFQKRGAVAFDYGNNIRQVAFNNGVKNAFDFPGFVPAYIRPLFCEGKGPFRFAALSGDPKDIERADEEMRKLFPENEKLLRWLDLAEEKISYQGLPSRIVWLGYGERAKMGLALNRLVRDGEISAPIVIGRDHLDAGSVASPNRETESMKDGSDAVGDWAVLNALINTAAGGSWISFHHGGGVGMGYSLHAGMVVVADGSERAERRLERVLTTDPGMGVARHVDAGYDIAIQTAKEKGIHIPMIDKAGDK
;
A
#
# COMPACT_ATOMS: atom_id res chain seq x y z
N MET A 1 27.16 -5.46 -10.00
CA MET A 1 26.22 -4.97 -8.95
C MET A 1 25.77 -6.18 -8.13
N ARG A 2 25.71 -6.09 -6.80
CA ARG A 2 25.25 -7.19 -5.92
C ARG A 2 23.74 -7.40 -6.16
N LYS A 3 23.32 -8.60 -6.57
CA LYS A 3 21.91 -8.95 -6.62
C LYS A 3 21.45 -9.21 -5.19
N ILE A 4 20.45 -8.47 -4.72
CA ILE A 4 19.87 -8.63 -3.38
C ILE A 4 18.64 -9.51 -3.50
N GLN A 5 18.61 -10.58 -2.74
CA GLN A 5 17.47 -11.50 -2.62
C GLN A 5 17.39 -12.04 -1.21
N ALA A 6 16.19 -12.20 -0.69
CA ALA A 6 15.97 -12.81 0.60
C ALA A 6 16.47 -14.27 0.61
N LYS A 7 17.19 -14.65 1.66
CA LYS A 7 17.53 -16.04 1.91
C LYS A 7 16.27 -16.85 2.16
N LYS A 8 16.21 -18.06 1.63
CA LYS A 8 15.10 -19.00 1.77
C LYS A 8 15.49 -20.17 2.68
N GLY A 9 14.50 -20.83 3.31
CA GLY A 9 14.71 -22.00 4.14
C GLY A 9 15.08 -21.68 5.60
N LEU A 10 15.54 -22.71 6.34
CA LEU A 10 15.68 -22.67 7.81
C LEU A 10 17.03 -22.11 8.32
N SER A 11 18.03 -21.97 7.47
CA SER A 11 19.33 -21.47 7.95
C SER A 11 19.32 -19.95 8.12
N ILE A 12 19.65 -19.47 9.31
CA ILE A 12 19.68 -18.04 9.67
C ILE A 12 21.11 -17.49 9.63
N GLU A 13 21.22 -16.18 9.42
CA GLU A 13 22.47 -15.42 9.46
C GLU A 13 22.55 -14.51 10.70
N CYS A 14 21.41 -14.26 11.31
CA CYS A 14 21.27 -13.46 12.51
C CYS A 14 21.22 -14.34 13.76
N LYS A 15 21.27 -13.73 14.96
CA LYS A 15 21.25 -14.45 16.24
C LYS A 15 19.86 -14.99 16.62
N GLY A 16 18.80 -14.56 15.94
CA GLY A 16 17.44 -15.03 16.17
C GLY A 16 16.54 -14.78 14.98
N TRP A 17 15.37 -15.44 14.99
CA TRP A 17 14.41 -15.34 13.90
C TRP A 17 13.79 -13.95 13.72
N GLU A 18 13.68 -13.16 14.79
CA GLU A 18 13.16 -11.79 14.64
C GLU A 18 14.10 -10.90 13.84
N GLN A 19 15.42 -10.94 14.15
CA GLN A 19 16.45 -10.20 13.43
C GLN A 19 16.58 -10.72 12.00
N GLU A 20 16.53 -12.03 11.83
CA GLU A 20 16.54 -12.68 10.51
C GLU A 20 15.33 -12.29 9.66
N ALA A 21 14.16 -12.19 10.27
CA ALA A 21 12.93 -11.75 9.60
C ALA A 21 13.08 -10.32 9.06
N VAL A 22 13.61 -9.40 9.88
CA VAL A 22 13.91 -8.04 9.44
C VAL A 22 14.87 -8.04 8.25
N LEU A 23 15.96 -8.82 8.34
CA LEU A 23 16.97 -8.89 7.28
C LEU A 23 16.39 -9.44 5.97
N ARG A 24 15.61 -10.54 6.04
CA ARG A 24 14.97 -11.12 4.86
C ARG A 24 13.96 -10.20 4.23
N MET A 25 13.18 -9.49 5.04
CA MET A 25 12.20 -8.53 4.53
C MET A 25 12.86 -7.29 3.93
N LEU A 26 13.97 -6.80 4.50
CA LEU A 26 14.79 -5.76 3.89
C LEU A 26 15.32 -6.20 2.51
N TYR A 27 15.81 -7.43 2.40
CA TYR A 27 16.27 -7.99 1.13
C TYR A 27 15.13 -8.22 0.15
N ASN A 28 13.97 -8.68 0.62
CA ASN A 28 12.79 -8.86 -0.22
C ASN A 28 12.30 -7.55 -0.82
N ASN A 29 12.38 -6.44 -0.05
CA ASN A 29 12.08 -5.09 -0.56
C ASN A 29 12.93 -4.70 -1.78
N LEU A 30 14.15 -5.21 -1.87
CA LEU A 30 15.13 -4.89 -2.92
C LEU A 30 15.34 -6.03 -3.92
N ASP A 31 14.54 -7.11 -3.81
CA ASP A 31 14.51 -8.16 -4.83
C ASP A 31 14.12 -7.53 -6.18
N PRO A 32 14.82 -7.84 -7.29
CA PRO A 32 14.47 -7.33 -8.61
C PRO A 32 13.05 -7.65 -9.08
N GLU A 33 12.44 -8.72 -8.55
CA GLU A 33 11.03 -9.01 -8.82
C GLU A 33 10.07 -8.04 -8.10
N VAL A 34 10.53 -7.43 -6.99
CA VAL A 34 9.74 -6.57 -6.11
C VAL A 34 10.01 -5.08 -6.38
N ALA A 35 11.28 -4.68 -6.32
CA ALA A 35 11.70 -3.28 -6.41
C ALA A 35 11.62 -2.69 -7.83
N GLU A 36 11.43 -1.38 -7.90
CA GLU A 36 11.49 -0.62 -9.17
C GLU A 36 12.93 -0.38 -9.63
N ARG A 37 13.81 0.07 -8.72
CA ARG A 37 15.25 0.33 -9.00
C ARG A 37 16.10 -0.08 -7.80
N PRO A 38 16.35 -1.38 -7.60
CA PRO A 38 17.10 -1.88 -6.46
C PRO A 38 18.53 -1.35 -6.40
N GLU A 39 19.14 -1.01 -7.54
CA GLU A 39 20.47 -0.40 -7.64
C GLU A 39 20.57 0.97 -6.96
N ASP A 40 19.46 1.71 -6.90
CA ASP A 40 19.32 3.01 -6.23
C ASP A 40 18.70 2.89 -4.83
N LEU A 41 18.47 1.65 -4.34
CA LEU A 41 17.72 1.33 -3.13
C LEU A 41 16.25 1.77 -3.18
N VAL A 42 15.71 2.05 -4.37
CA VAL A 42 14.34 2.49 -4.60
C VAL A 42 13.42 1.29 -4.76
N VAL A 43 12.44 1.22 -3.88
CA VAL A 43 11.48 0.11 -3.82
C VAL A 43 10.27 0.41 -4.71
N TYR A 44 9.62 1.56 -4.53
CA TYR A 44 8.49 2.00 -5.36
C TYR A 44 8.22 3.50 -5.22
N GLY A 45 7.29 4.02 -6.04
CA GLY A 45 6.76 5.37 -5.92
C GLY A 45 7.74 6.49 -6.29
N GLY A 46 8.64 6.22 -7.22
CA GLY A 46 9.62 7.20 -7.72
C GLY A 46 10.90 7.27 -6.88
N ILE A 47 10.81 7.61 -5.61
CA ILE A 47 11.95 7.80 -4.70
C ILE A 47 11.82 7.10 -3.35
N GLY A 48 10.81 6.25 -3.16
CA GLY A 48 10.61 5.50 -1.91
C GLY A 48 11.72 4.48 -1.69
N LYS A 49 12.61 4.73 -0.71
CA LYS A 49 13.82 3.94 -0.45
C LYS A 49 13.69 3.02 0.74
N ALA A 50 14.42 1.90 0.69
CA ALA A 50 14.61 0.97 1.80
C ALA A 50 15.71 1.41 2.78
N ALA A 51 16.75 2.07 2.29
CA ALA A 51 17.84 2.62 3.10
C ALA A 51 18.34 3.94 2.49
N ARG A 52 18.97 4.78 3.29
CA ARG A 52 19.41 6.13 2.88
C ARG A 52 20.42 6.08 1.73
N ASN A 53 21.40 5.21 1.84
CA ASN A 53 22.44 4.93 0.85
C ASN A 53 23.03 3.53 1.12
N TRP A 54 23.93 3.08 0.26
CA TRP A 54 24.54 1.75 0.37
C TRP A 54 25.35 1.57 1.65
N GLU A 55 26.06 2.60 2.13
CA GLU A 55 26.78 2.54 3.40
C GLU A 55 25.84 2.29 4.58
N ALA A 56 24.70 2.99 4.62
CA ALA A 56 23.68 2.78 5.63
C ALA A 56 23.02 1.39 5.50
N PHE A 57 22.78 0.92 4.29
CA PHE A 57 22.26 -0.42 4.04
C PHE A 57 23.20 -1.52 4.60
N GLU A 58 24.49 -1.43 4.30
CA GLU A 58 25.51 -2.37 4.81
C GLU A 58 25.63 -2.31 6.34
N ALA A 59 25.52 -1.12 6.92
CA ALA A 59 25.50 -0.95 8.38
C ALA A 59 24.24 -1.56 9.01
N ILE A 60 23.07 -1.46 8.39
CA ILE A 60 21.84 -2.14 8.84
C ILE A 60 22.03 -3.66 8.79
N GLU A 61 22.52 -4.20 7.67
CA GLU A 61 22.80 -5.63 7.51
C GLU A 61 23.73 -6.16 8.61
N LYS A 62 24.85 -5.47 8.83
CA LYS A 62 25.82 -5.85 9.86
C LYS A 62 25.19 -5.83 11.25
N THR A 63 24.49 -4.75 11.57
CA THR A 63 23.86 -4.59 12.88
C THR A 63 22.83 -5.69 13.14
N LEU A 64 21.97 -6.03 12.16
CA LEU A 64 20.99 -7.10 12.32
C LEU A 64 21.60 -8.47 12.59
N ARG A 65 22.77 -8.77 12.00
CA ARG A 65 23.49 -10.03 12.27
C ARG A 65 24.11 -10.07 13.69
N GLU A 66 24.44 -8.92 14.24
CA GLU A 66 25.07 -8.77 15.56
C GLU A 66 24.08 -8.52 16.70
N LEU A 67 22.84 -8.07 16.40
CA LEU A 67 21.82 -7.65 17.34
C LEU A 67 21.36 -8.80 18.26
N GLU A 68 21.40 -8.55 19.58
CA GLU A 68 20.93 -9.49 20.59
C GLU A 68 19.38 -9.47 20.72
N SER A 69 18.84 -10.49 21.41
CA SER A 69 17.39 -10.61 21.61
C SER A 69 16.79 -9.56 22.53
N ASP A 70 17.61 -8.89 23.33
CA ASP A 70 17.22 -7.82 24.27
C ASP A 70 17.67 -6.42 23.82
N GLU A 71 18.10 -6.28 22.55
CA GLU A 71 18.54 -5.02 21.96
C GLU A 71 17.59 -4.49 20.92
N THR A 72 17.55 -3.16 20.77
CA THR A 72 16.76 -2.45 19.77
C THR A 72 17.65 -1.53 18.95
N MET A 73 17.64 -1.71 17.63
CA MET A 73 18.29 -0.81 16.67
C MET A 73 17.36 0.37 16.34
N LEU A 74 17.90 1.58 16.38
CA LEU A 74 17.19 2.79 15.93
C LEU A 74 17.62 3.18 14.52
N VAL A 75 16.65 3.44 13.65
CA VAL A 75 16.86 3.82 12.24
C VAL A 75 16.18 5.16 11.97
N GLN A 76 16.99 6.17 11.62
CA GLN A 76 16.52 7.51 11.27
C GLN A 76 16.67 7.74 9.78
N SER A 77 15.55 7.87 9.07
CA SER A 77 15.51 8.07 7.61
C SER A 77 16.51 7.15 6.89
N GLY A 78 16.35 5.82 7.11
CA GLY A 78 17.14 4.78 6.47
C GLY A 78 18.61 4.65 6.91
N LYS A 79 19.00 5.31 8.00
CA LYS A 79 20.35 5.22 8.59
C LYS A 79 20.27 4.63 10.00
N PRO A 80 20.98 3.54 10.33
CA PRO A 80 21.07 3.05 11.69
C PRO A 80 21.90 4.05 12.51
N VAL A 81 21.33 4.50 13.63
CA VAL A 81 21.94 5.59 14.44
C VAL A 81 22.36 5.17 15.84
N ALA A 82 21.72 4.12 16.38
CA ALA A 82 22.08 3.57 17.69
C ALA A 82 21.53 2.16 17.88
N VAL A 83 22.12 1.41 18.81
CA VAL A 83 21.59 0.19 19.40
C VAL A 83 21.55 0.37 20.91
N PHE A 84 20.41 0.08 21.50
CA PHE A 84 20.23 0.15 22.95
C PHE A 84 19.74 -1.16 23.52
N LYS A 85 20.15 -1.50 24.73
CA LYS A 85 19.52 -2.54 25.50
C LYS A 85 18.11 -2.12 25.90
N THR A 86 17.16 -3.00 25.63
CA THR A 86 15.75 -2.86 26.00
C THR A 86 15.33 -4.10 26.79
N HIS A 87 14.51 -4.95 26.20
CA HIS A 87 14.12 -6.25 26.77
C HIS A 87 13.65 -7.17 25.65
N GLU A 88 13.52 -8.47 25.93
CA GLU A 88 13.21 -9.50 24.92
C GLU A 88 11.87 -9.31 24.21
N GLU A 89 10.87 -8.70 24.85
CA GLU A 89 9.57 -8.41 24.23
C GLU A 89 9.50 -7.02 23.56
N ALA A 90 10.57 -6.20 23.60
CA ALA A 90 10.64 -4.95 22.86
C ALA A 90 10.83 -5.19 21.35
N PRO A 91 10.47 -4.21 20.49
CA PRO A 91 10.82 -4.24 19.09
C PRO A 91 12.34 -4.38 18.86
N ARG A 92 12.73 -5.20 17.89
CA ARG A 92 14.15 -5.30 17.48
C ARG A 92 14.60 -4.08 16.70
N VAL A 93 13.66 -3.39 16.02
CA VAL A 93 13.96 -2.19 15.24
C VAL A 93 12.84 -1.15 15.43
N LEU A 94 13.26 0.10 15.65
CA LEU A 94 12.38 1.27 15.60
C LEU A 94 12.85 2.20 14.50
N ILE A 95 11.93 2.55 13.61
CA ILE A 95 12.21 3.33 12.40
C ILE A 95 11.42 4.63 12.43
N SER A 96 12.06 5.74 12.07
CA SER A 96 11.38 6.99 11.76
C SER A 96 11.89 7.54 10.43
N ASN A 97 10.99 7.81 9.49
CA ASN A 97 11.35 8.24 8.15
C ASN A 97 10.69 9.57 7.77
N SER A 98 11.49 10.48 7.24
CA SER A 98 11.07 11.74 6.59
C SER A 98 10.21 12.66 7.46
N VAL A 99 10.14 12.46 8.76
CA VAL A 99 9.31 13.28 9.64
C VAL A 99 9.96 14.66 9.78
N LEU A 100 9.28 15.68 9.29
CA LEU A 100 9.66 17.08 9.38
C LEU A 100 8.69 17.82 10.32
N VAL A 101 9.20 18.84 10.99
CA VAL A 101 8.36 19.79 11.74
C VAL A 101 7.41 20.47 10.74
N PRO A 102 6.10 20.65 11.05
CA PRO A 102 5.08 21.02 10.06
C PRO A 102 5.40 22.22 9.18
N GLU A 103 5.97 23.30 9.76
CA GLU A 103 6.35 24.51 8.99
C GLU A 103 7.39 24.24 7.90
N TRP A 104 8.23 23.21 8.09
CA TRP A 104 9.26 22.78 7.14
C TRP A 104 8.87 21.56 6.31
N ALA A 105 7.65 21.06 6.46
CA ALA A 105 7.17 19.86 5.81
C ALA A 105 6.72 20.13 4.37
N ASN A 106 7.68 20.43 3.49
CA ASN A 106 7.47 20.67 2.06
C ASN A 106 8.60 20.07 1.23
N TRP A 107 8.36 19.91 -0.07
CA TRP A 107 9.30 19.28 -1.00
C TRP A 107 10.62 20.05 -1.16
N ASP A 108 10.58 21.38 -1.13
CA ASP A 108 11.80 22.19 -1.32
C ASP A 108 12.78 21.94 -0.18
N HIS A 109 12.30 22.01 1.05
CA HIS A 109 13.12 21.74 2.23
C HIS A 109 13.55 20.28 2.31
N PHE A 110 12.65 19.33 2.01
CA PHE A 110 12.99 17.91 1.95
C PHE A 110 14.13 17.66 0.95
N ASN A 111 14.03 18.17 -0.27
CA ASN A 111 15.03 18.00 -1.31
C ASN A 111 16.40 18.63 -0.94
N GLU A 112 16.39 19.75 -0.20
CA GLU A 112 17.62 20.34 0.32
C GLU A 112 18.31 19.42 1.34
N LEU A 113 17.53 18.81 2.25
CA LEU A 113 18.06 17.88 3.26
C LEU A 113 18.50 16.55 2.65
N ASP A 114 17.78 16.04 1.66
CA ASP A 114 18.13 14.81 0.93
C ASP A 114 19.47 14.97 0.19
N LYS A 115 19.66 16.10 -0.50
CA LYS A 115 20.95 16.47 -1.12
C LYS A 115 22.10 16.50 -0.13
N LYS A 116 21.84 16.88 1.13
CA LYS A 116 22.85 16.92 2.20
C LYS A 116 23.05 15.54 2.85
N GLY A 117 22.31 14.50 2.44
CA GLY A 117 22.36 13.17 3.01
C GLY A 117 21.82 13.08 4.45
N LEU A 118 20.93 14.00 4.85
CA LEU A 118 20.37 14.07 6.20
C LEU A 118 19.04 13.35 6.37
N ILE A 119 18.34 13.11 5.27
CA ILE A 119 17.00 12.50 5.23
C ILE A 119 16.90 11.56 4.02
N MET A 120 15.90 10.71 4.01
CA MET A 120 15.49 9.96 2.82
C MET A 120 13.98 9.86 2.77
N TYR A 121 13.40 9.69 1.59
CA TYR A 121 11.97 9.41 1.44
C TYR A 121 11.71 7.92 1.68
N GLY A 122 11.49 7.58 2.94
CA GLY A 122 11.14 6.23 3.38
C GLY A 122 9.64 5.99 3.24
N GLN A 123 9.15 5.94 2.00
CA GLN A 123 7.73 5.83 1.70
C GLN A 123 7.12 4.56 2.28
N MET A 124 6.22 4.71 3.26
CA MET A 124 5.37 3.65 3.81
C MET A 124 6.10 2.29 3.95
N THR A 125 5.58 1.25 3.33
CA THR A 125 6.09 -0.12 3.38
C THR A 125 7.48 -0.30 2.77
N ALA A 126 7.94 0.61 1.90
CA ALA A 126 9.31 0.63 1.41
C ALA A 126 10.31 0.94 2.53
N GLY A 127 10.06 2.00 3.30
CA GLY A 127 10.92 2.44 4.39
C GLY A 127 10.79 1.64 5.69
N SER A 128 9.74 0.83 5.82
CA SER A 128 9.52 -0.09 6.96
C SER A 128 9.77 -1.56 6.62
N TRP A 129 10.25 -1.84 5.41
CA TRP A 129 10.66 -3.18 4.99
C TRP A 129 9.56 -4.24 5.08
N ILE A 130 8.34 -3.89 4.69
CA ILE A 130 7.18 -4.78 4.63
C ILE A 130 6.47 -4.75 3.28
N TYR A 131 7.04 -4.07 2.27
CA TYR A 131 6.56 -4.14 0.91
C TYR A 131 6.89 -5.49 0.29
N ILE A 132 5.91 -6.14 -0.29
CA ILE A 132 5.98 -7.49 -0.84
C ILE A 132 5.65 -7.55 -2.33
N GLY A 133 5.78 -6.43 -3.02
CA GLY A 133 5.43 -6.31 -4.43
C GLY A 133 3.93 -6.07 -4.66
N SER A 134 3.52 -6.09 -5.91
CA SER A 134 2.12 -5.86 -6.30
C SER A 134 1.16 -6.89 -5.73
N GLN A 135 1.63 -8.11 -5.38
CA GLN A 135 0.84 -9.12 -4.67
C GLN A 135 0.28 -8.62 -3.33
N GLY A 136 0.92 -7.63 -2.69
CA GLY A 136 0.46 -7.01 -1.44
C GLY A 136 -0.54 -5.88 -1.62
N ILE A 137 -0.87 -5.50 -2.85
CA ILE A 137 -1.74 -4.37 -3.18
C ILE A 137 -3.07 -4.84 -3.79
N VAL A 138 -3.05 -5.96 -4.50
CA VAL A 138 -4.16 -6.45 -5.31
C VAL A 138 -5.46 -6.55 -4.53
N GLN A 139 -5.44 -7.04 -3.29
CA GLN A 139 -6.67 -7.24 -2.54
C GLN A 139 -7.39 -5.93 -2.19
N GLY A 140 -6.68 -4.91 -1.72
CA GLY A 140 -7.31 -3.62 -1.42
C GLY A 140 -7.90 -2.96 -2.67
N THR A 141 -7.23 -3.14 -3.81
CA THR A 141 -7.72 -2.69 -5.12
C THR A 141 -8.94 -3.52 -5.54
N TYR A 142 -8.88 -4.85 -5.39
CA TYR A 142 -10.01 -5.74 -5.66
C TYR A 142 -11.26 -5.36 -4.84
N GLU A 143 -11.11 -5.16 -3.52
CA GLU A 143 -12.22 -4.78 -2.64
C GLU A 143 -12.83 -3.42 -3.02
N THR A 144 -11.99 -2.46 -3.43
CA THR A 144 -12.46 -1.16 -3.90
C THR A 144 -13.34 -1.30 -5.13
N PHE A 145 -12.89 -2.06 -6.13
CA PHE A 145 -13.67 -2.29 -7.35
C PHE A 145 -14.87 -3.21 -7.12
N ALA A 146 -14.79 -4.18 -6.21
CA ALA A 146 -15.93 -5.02 -5.83
C ALA A 146 -17.04 -4.17 -5.17
N GLU A 147 -16.67 -3.27 -4.25
CA GLU A 147 -17.64 -2.38 -3.60
C GLU A 147 -18.20 -1.34 -4.58
N LEU A 148 -17.38 -0.81 -5.48
CA LEU A 148 -17.83 0.04 -6.57
C LEU A 148 -18.86 -0.68 -7.46
N GLY A 149 -18.60 -1.95 -7.83
CA GLY A 149 -19.54 -2.79 -8.57
C GLY A 149 -20.86 -2.99 -7.82
N ASN A 150 -20.80 -3.23 -6.51
CA ASN A 150 -21.98 -3.35 -5.65
C ASN A 150 -22.84 -2.08 -5.63
N GLN A 151 -22.20 -0.91 -5.54
CA GLN A 151 -22.92 0.36 -5.42
C GLN A 151 -23.47 0.90 -6.75
N HIS A 152 -22.78 0.64 -7.87
CA HIS A 152 -23.07 1.30 -9.15
C HIS A 152 -23.45 0.36 -10.29
N PHE A 153 -23.08 -0.93 -10.23
CA PHE A 153 -23.19 -1.87 -11.36
C PHE A 153 -23.81 -3.24 -11.01
N ASN A 154 -24.76 -3.26 -10.08
CA ASN A 154 -25.52 -4.46 -9.66
C ASN A 154 -24.66 -5.63 -9.15
N GLY A 155 -23.52 -5.34 -8.53
CA GLY A 155 -22.67 -6.31 -7.85
C GLY A 155 -21.50 -6.87 -8.66
N ASP A 156 -21.32 -6.43 -9.92
CA ASP A 156 -20.29 -6.91 -10.82
C ASP A 156 -19.81 -5.79 -11.77
N LEU A 157 -18.64 -5.92 -12.36
CA LEU A 157 -18.12 -5.01 -13.39
C LEU A 157 -18.22 -5.58 -14.81
N ALA A 158 -18.87 -6.73 -15.01
CA ALA A 158 -19.08 -7.29 -16.34
C ALA A 158 -19.82 -6.29 -17.26
N GLY A 159 -19.29 -6.10 -18.46
CA GLY A 159 -19.86 -5.13 -19.41
C GLY A 159 -19.51 -3.65 -19.10
N THR A 160 -18.51 -3.39 -18.24
CA THR A 160 -17.99 -2.03 -17.99
C THR A 160 -16.56 -1.85 -18.46
N VAL A 161 -16.19 -0.62 -18.82
CA VAL A 161 -14.81 -0.23 -19.14
C VAL A 161 -14.30 0.76 -18.11
N THR A 162 -13.22 0.39 -17.44
CA THR A 162 -12.46 1.25 -16.54
C THR A 162 -11.27 1.85 -17.26
N LEU A 163 -11.13 3.18 -17.24
CA LEU A 163 -9.94 3.89 -17.68
C LEU A 163 -9.14 4.33 -16.46
N THR A 164 -7.84 4.01 -16.44
CA THR A 164 -6.92 4.40 -15.37
C THR A 164 -5.52 4.63 -15.90
N ALA A 165 -4.65 5.23 -15.10
CA ALA A 165 -3.25 5.40 -15.43
C ALA A 165 -2.32 5.01 -14.27
N GLY A 166 -1.07 4.66 -14.62
CA GLY A 166 -0.04 4.23 -13.69
C GLY A 166 0.02 2.72 -13.50
N LEU A 167 1.13 2.12 -13.96
CA LEU A 167 1.43 0.69 -13.84
C LEU A 167 2.72 0.42 -13.02
N GLY A 168 3.12 1.38 -12.19
CA GLY A 168 4.19 1.23 -11.22
C GLY A 168 3.88 0.20 -10.14
N GLY A 169 4.65 0.21 -9.03
CA GLY A 169 4.51 -0.76 -7.95
C GLY A 169 3.09 -0.88 -7.40
N MET A 170 2.45 0.26 -7.13
CA MET A 170 1.08 0.32 -6.61
C MET A 170 0.03 0.17 -7.73
N GLY A 171 0.12 0.99 -8.77
CA GLY A 171 -0.83 1.01 -9.88
C GLY A 171 -0.88 -0.29 -10.69
N GLY A 172 0.21 -1.05 -10.67
CA GLY A 172 0.30 -2.33 -11.35
C GLY A 172 -0.66 -3.42 -10.85
N ALA A 173 -1.34 -3.20 -9.72
CA ALA A 173 -2.38 -4.09 -9.23
C ALA A 173 -3.76 -3.87 -9.91
N GLN A 174 -3.99 -2.70 -10.50
CA GLN A 174 -5.29 -2.32 -11.06
C GLN A 174 -5.78 -3.25 -12.17
N PRO A 175 -4.98 -3.61 -13.19
CA PRO A 175 -5.45 -4.45 -14.27
C PRO A 175 -6.04 -5.77 -13.76
N LEU A 176 -5.30 -6.47 -12.91
CA LEU A 176 -5.74 -7.75 -12.34
C LEU A 176 -6.97 -7.59 -11.43
N ALA A 177 -6.98 -6.58 -10.57
CA ALA A 177 -8.11 -6.34 -9.65
C ALA A 177 -9.43 -6.04 -10.39
N ILE A 178 -9.36 -5.32 -11.50
CA ILE A 178 -10.53 -5.00 -12.32
C ILE A 178 -11.03 -6.28 -13.03
N THR A 179 -10.12 -7.07 -13.63
CA THR A 179 -10.51 -8.31 -14.32
C THR A 179 -11.00 -9.40 -13.35
N MET A 180 -10.49 -9.45 -12.12
CA MET A 180 -11.04 -10.31 -11.06
C MET A 180 -12.49 -9.95 -10.67
N ASN A 181 -12.91 -8.73 -10.97
CA ASN A 181 -14.30 -8.26 -10.85
C ASN A 181 -15.04 -8.27 -12.22
N HIS A 182 -14.53 -9.01 -13.21
CA HIS A 182 -15.07 -9.19 -14.55
C HIS A 182 -15.11 -7.92 -15.42
N GLY A 183 -14.50 -6.81 -14.98
CA GLY A 183 -14.44 -5.56 -15.74
C GLY A 183 -13.37 -5.55 -16.83
N VAL A 184 -13.54 -4.69 -17.82
CA VAL A 184 -12.50 -4.36 -18.79
C VAL A 184 -11.68 -3.19 -18.27
N ALA A 185 -10.34 -3.26 -18.35
CA ALA A 185 -9.43 -2.23 -17.90
C ALA A 185 -8.57 -1.71 -19.06
N ILE A 186 -8.58 -0.40 -19.30
CA ILE A 186 -7.58 0.30 -20.11
C ILE A 186 -6.65 1.00 -19.12
N CYS A 187 -5.43 0.50 -18.98
CA CYS A 187 -4.43 0.97 -18.04
C CYS A 187 -3.29 1.65 -18.79
N VAL A 188 -3.20 2.98 -18.67
CA VAL A 188 -2.23 3.79 -19.42
C VAL A 188 -0.95 3.95 -18.60
N ASP A 189 0.20 3.71 -19.21
CA ASP A 189 1.50 4.11 -18.64
C ASP A 189 2.42 4.62 -19.77
N VAL A 190 3.15 5.69 -19.50
CA VAL A 190 4.08 6.28 -20.45
C VAL A 190 5.37 5.46 -20.57
N ASP A 191 5.70 4.68 -19.56
CA ASP A 191 6.87 3.81 -19.49
C ASP A 191 6.52 2.38 -19.93
N GLU A 192 6.91 2.03 -21.14
CA GLU A 192 6.68 0.70 -21.72
C GLU A 192 7.22 -0.44 -20.84
N THR A 193 8.33 -0.22 -20.14
CA THR A 193 8.95 -1.24 -19.28
C THR A 193 8.07 -1.61 -18.09
N ARG A 194 7.24 -0.68 -17.60
CA ARG A 194 6.25 -0.95 -16.56
C ARG A 194 5.12 -1.80 -17.10
N VAL A 195 4.65 -1.53 -18.32
CA VAL A 195 3.64 -2.35 -18.98
C VAL A 195 4.17 -3.77 -19.18
N ASP A 196 5.39 -3.92 -19.72
CA ASP A 196 6.04 -5.22 -19.91
C ASP A 196 6.12 -6.02 -18.60
N LYS A 197 6.53 -5.36 -17.51
CA LYS A 197 6.57 -6.02 -16.18
C LYS A 197 5.20 -6.56 -15.76
N ARG A 198 4.09 -5.91 -16.11
CA ARG A 198 2.74 -6.40 -15.77
C ARG A 198 2.31 -7.55 -16.64
N ILE A 199 2.68 -7.57 -17.91
CA ILE A 199 2.47 -8.74 -18.80
C ILE A 199 3.29 -9.93 -18.29
N ASP A 200 4.57 -9.75 -18.03
CA ASP A 200 5.48 -10.82 -17.59
C ASP A 200 5.03 -11.44 -16.26
N THR A 201 4.51 -10.63 -15.35
CA THR A 201 4.02 -11.07 -14.03
C THR A 201 2.54 -11.50 -14.05
N LYS A 202 1.88 -11.49 -15.21
CA LYS A 202 0.46 -11.87 -15.41
C LYS A 202 -0.53 -10.98 -14.63
N TYR A 203 -0.19 -9.72 -14.42
CA TYR A 203 -1.10 -8.73 -13.85
C TYR A 203 -1.89 -7.97 -14.93
N CYS A 204 -1.44 -8.01 -16.19
CA CYS A 204 -2.10 -7.44 -17.34
C CYS A 204 -2.12 -8.46 -18.49
N ASP A 205 -3.21 -8.51 -19.24
CA ASP A 205 -3.43 -9.54 -20.27
C ASP A 205 -2.80 -9.17 -21.60
N VAL A 206 -2.95 -7.93 -22.05
CA VAL A 206 -2.55 -7.47 -23.38
C VAL A 206 -1.79 -6.15 -23.29
N LYS A 207 -0.78 -5.99 -24.15
CA LYS A 207 -0.06 -4.71 -24.34
C LYS A 207 -0.27 -4.19 -25.74
N THR A 208 -0.52 -2.88 -25.87
CA THR A 208 -0.50 -2.17 -27.15
C THR A 208 -0.03 -0.71 -26.97
N ALA A 209 0.46 -0.08 -28.04
CA ALA A 209 0.71 1.35 -28.13
C ALA A 209 -0.29 2.04 -29.07
N ASP A 210 -1.20 1.26 -29.68
CA ASP A 210 -2.22 1.77 -30.59
C ASP A 210 -3.55 1.94 -29.86
N LEU A 211 -4.01 3.20 -29.76
CA LEU A 211 -5.26 3.55 -29.10
C LEU A 211 -6.47 2.91 -29.79
N ASP A 212 -6.51 2.86 -31.12
CA ASP A 212 -7.67 2.29 -31.84
C ASP A 212 -7.76 0.78 -31.62
N GLU A 213 -6.62 0.09 -31.55
CA GLU A 213 -6.56 -1.31 -31.17
C GLU A 213 -7.05 -1.52 -29.72
N ALA A 214 -6.58 -0.69 -28.78
CA ALA A 214 -7.01 -0.78 -27.38
C ALA A 214 -8.51 -0.59 -27.22
N LEU A 215 -9.10 0.41 -27.88
CA LEU A 215 -10.54 0.68 -27.82
C LEU A 215 -11.35 -0.44 -28.46
N LYS A 216 -10.90 -1.01 -29.59
CA LYS A 216 -11.54 -2.15 -30.23
C LYS A 216 -11.55 -3.39 -29.31
N LEU A 217 -10.41 -3.73 -28.71
CA LEU A 217 -10.31 -4.84 -27.77
C LEU A 217 -11.22 -4.65 -26.55
N ALA A 218 -11.28 -3.42 -26.03
CA ALA A 218 -12.11 -3.07 -24.89
C ALA A 218 -13.62 -3.23 -25.23
N GLU A 219 -14.05 -2.74 -26.38
CA GLU A 219 -15.44 -2.86 -26.84
C GLU A 219 -15.85 -4.32 -27.03
N GLU A 220 -15.02 -5.11 -27.71
CA GLU A 220 -15.28 -6.53 -27.96
C GLU A 220 -15.38 -7.33 -26.64
N ALA A 221 -14.54 -7.03 -25.63
CA ALA A 221 -14.60 -7.67 -24.31
C ALA A 221 -15.82 -7.21 -23.52
N LYS A 222 -16.15 -5.90 -23.55
CA LYS A 222 -17.35 -5.32 -22.93
C LYS A 222 -18.63 -5.99 -23.46
N GLU A 223 -18.76 -6.15 -24.79
CA GLU A 223 -19.92 -6.79 -25.42
C GLU A 223 -20.08 -8.27 -25.01
N ARG A 224 -18.97 -8.98 -24.78
CA ARG A 224 -18.99 -10.36 -24.29
C ARG A 224 -19.19 -10.49 -22.79
N GLY A 225 -19.12 -9.39 -22.04
CA GLY A 225 -19.14 -9.40 -20.57
C GLY A 225 -17.92 -10.10 -19.95
N GLU A 226 -16.79 -10.11 -20.67
CA GLU A 226 -15.55 -10.75 -20.24
C GLU A 226 -14.57 -9.72 -19.66
N GLY A 227 -13.91 -10.08 -18.55
CA GLY A 227 -12.81 -9.27 -18.01
C GLY A 227 -11.59 -9.31 -18.92
N LEU A 228 -11.06 -8.15 -19.29
CA LEU A 228 -9.83 -8.00 -20.07
C LEU A 228 -9.05 -6.79 -19.62
N SER A 229 -7.76 -6.94 -19.39
CA SER A 229 -6.87 -5.81 -19.06
C SER A 229 -5.91 -5.50 -20.20
N ILE A 230 -5.88 -4.21 -20.58
CA ILE A 230 -5.11 -3.68 -21.70
C ILE A 230 -4.13 -2.64 -21.15
N GLY A 231 -2.84 -2.96 -21.18
CA GLY A 231 -1.76 -2.02 -20.90
C GLY A 231 -1.48 -1.17 -22.14
N LEU A 232 -1.90 0.08 -22.11
CA LEU A 232 -1.73 1.03 -23.22
C LEU A 232 -0.53 1.94 -22.97
N VAL A 233 0.48 1.82 -23.84
CA VAL A 233 1.68 2.66 -23.76
C VAL A 233 1.37 4.07 -24.28
N GLY A 234 1.47 5.09 -23.42
CA GLY A 234 1.22 6.46 -23.79
C GLY A 234 1.12 7.42 -22.62
N ASN A 235 1.08 8.72 -22.90
CA ASN A 235 0.85 9.73 -21.88
C ASN A 235 -0.65 9.76 -21.51
N ALA A 236 -0.95 9.72 -20.22
CA ALA A 236 -2.32 9.65 -19.73
C ALA A 236 -3.19 10.82 -20.22
N VAL A 237 -2.65 12.05 -20.21
CA VAL A 237 -3.40 13.24 -20.65
C VAL A 237 -3.75 13.15 -22.13
N ASP A 238 -2.79 12.76 -22.97
CA ASP A 238 -3.01 12.64 -24.43
C ASP A 238 -4.02 11.53 -24.74
N ILE A 239 -3.90 10.38 -24.08
CA ILE A 239 -4.81 9.24 -24.26
C ILE A 239 -6.23 9.58 -23.79
N HIS A 240 -6.39 10.15 -22.60
CA HIS A 240 -7.71 10.54 -22.07
C HIS A 240 -8.39 11.56 -22.98
N GLN A 241 -7.64 12.56 -23.46
CA GLN A 241 -8.17 13.54 -24.39
C GLN A 241 -8.62 12.89 -25.70
N ALA A 242 -7.79 12.02 -26.28
CA ALA A 242 -8.12 11.33 -27.53
C ALA A 242 -9.35 10.42 -27.38
N ILE A 243 -9.52 9.74 -26.26
CA ILE A 243 -10.72 8.91 -25.98
C ILE A 243 -11.98 9.80 -25.93
N LEU A 244 -11.93 10.95 -25.24
CA LEU A 244 -13.03 11.90 -25.20
C LEU A 244 -13.39 12.46 -26.58
N GLU A 245 -12.40 12.79 -27.41
CA GLU A 245 -12.58 13.28 -28.79
C GLU A 245 -13.19 12.22 -29.71
N LYS A 246 -12.83 10.95 -29.52
CA LYS A 246 -13.43 9.82 -30.25
C LYS A 246 -14.85 9.49 -29.79
N GLY A 247 -15.29 10.01 -28.63
CA GLY A 247 -16.60 9.74 -28.06
C GLY A 247 -16.76 8.31 -27.55
N PHE A 248 -15.67 7.61 -27.23
CA PHE A 248 -15.73 6.28 -26.66
C PHE A 248 -16.24 6.35 -25.21
N GLU A 249 -17.17 5.46 -24.87
CA GLU A 249 -17.81 5.44 -23.55
C GLU A 249 -16.93 4.77 -22.51
N ILE A 250 -16.65 5.49 -21.42
CA ILE A 250 -15.94 5.00 -20.24
C ILE A 250 -16.94 4.97 -19.08
N ASP A 251 -17.07 3.83 -18.43
CA ASP A 251 -17.99 3.63 -17.31
C ASP A 251 -17.37 4.03 -15.97
N ILE A 252 -16.06 3.85 -15.82
CA ILE A 252 -15.31 4.13 -14.57
C ILE A 252 -14.00 4.84 -14.93
N ILE A 253 -13.67 5.91 -14.20
CA ILE A 253 -12.40 6.65 -14.35
C ILE A 253 -11.70 6.83 -13.00
N THR A 254 -10.42 6.50 -12.95
CA THR A 254 -9.54 6.72 -11.77
C THR A 254 -8.11 6.95 -12.21
N ASP A 255 -7.21 7.20 -11.26
CA ASP A 255 -5.77 7.38 -11.51
C ASP A 255 -4.92 6.87 -10.35
N GLN A 256 -3.82 6.22 -10.68
CA GLN A 256 -2.81 5.77 -9.71
C GLN A 256 -1.37 6.03 -10.22
N THR A 257 -1.17 7.09 -10.96
CA THR A 257 0.17 7.62 -11.27
C THR A 257 0.87 8.07 -9.98
N SER A 258 2.19 8.22 -10.01
CA SER A 258 2.95 8.75 -8.86
C SER A 258 2.87 10.28 -8.78
N ALA A 259 1.66 10.84 -8.86
CA ALA A 259 1.40 12.29 -8.88
C ALA A 259 1.82 13.03 -7.60
N HIS A 260 2.04 12.30 -6.50
CA HIS A 260 2.54 12.85 -5.23
C HIS A 260 3.97 13.40 -5.32
N ASP A 261 4.74 12.98 -6.32
CA ASP A 261 6.09 13.49 -6.60
C ASP A 261 6.11 14.10 -8.01
N PRO A 262 5.91 15.41 -8.15
CA PRO A 262 5.84 16.05 -9.46
C PRO A 262 7.18 16.08 -10.20
N LEU A 263 8.30 15.85 -9.52
CA LEU A 263 9.63 15.83 -10.14
C LEU A 263 10.01 14.44 -10.67
N ASN A 264 9.75 13.37 -9.92
CA ASN A 264 10.22 12.02 -10.26
C ASN A 264 9.10 11.06 -10.64
N GLY A 265 7.86 11.36 -10.26
CA GLY A 265 6.74 10.42 -10.30
C GLY A 265 5.79 10.61 -11.48
N TYR A 266 5.77 11.76 -12.15
CA TYR A 266 4.81 12.06 -13.21
C TYR A 266 5.51 12.65 -14.43
N VAL A 267 5.28 12.08 -15.61
CA VAL A 267 5.84 12.55 -16.88
C VAL A 267 4.92 13.61 -17.50
N PRO A 268 5.42 14.83 -17.79
CA PRO A 268 4.61 15.88 -18.40
C PRO A 268 4.04 15.48 -19.76
N GLN A 269 2.88 16.04 -20.10
CA GLN A 269 2.28 15.91 -21.43
C GLN A 269 3.24 16.35 -22.53
N GLY A 270 3.28 15.60 -23.64
CA GLY A 270 4.10 15.91 -24.81
C GLY A 270 5.57 15.53 -24.68
N TYR A 271 5.96 14.80 -23.63
CA TYR A 271 7.33 14.31 -23.43
C TYR A 271 7.37 12.79 -23.41
N SER A 272 8.35 12.19 -24.07
CA SER A 272 8.74 10.80 -23.85
C SER A 272 9.46 10.66 -22.50
N VAL A 273 9.64 9.43 -22.03
CA VAL A 273 10.38 9.14 -20.78
C VAL A 273 11.80 9.67 -20.87
N GLU A 274 12.47 9.50 -22.02
CA GLU A 274 13.83 9.94 -22.27
C GLU A 274 13.94 11.46 -22.29
N GLU A 275 13.05 12.16 -23.00
CA GLU A 275 13.01 13.63 -23.04
C GLU A 275 12.71 14.21 -21.66
N ALA A 276 11.78 13.61 -20.93
CA ALA A 276 11.44 13.98 -19.57
C ALA A 276 12.64 13.84 -18.63
N LYS A 277 13.43 12.77 -18.75
CA LYS A 277 14.66 12.56 -17.97
C LYS A 277 15.68 13.68 -18.24
N VAL A 278 15.92 14.01 -19.50
CA VAL A 278 16.84 15.11 -19.89
C VAL A 278 16.35 16.45 -19.33
N LEU A 279 15.06 16.75 -19.44
CA LEU A 279 14.50 17.99 -18.92
C LEU A 279 14.63 18.07 -17.39
N ARG A 280 14.37 16.97 -16.68
CA ARG A 280 14.48 16.88 -15.21
C ARG A 280 15.89 17.21 -14.72
N GLU A 281 16.91 16.68 -15.41
CA GLU A 281 18.31 16.94 -15.07
C GLU A 281 18.72 18.38 -15.40
N LYS A 282 18.26 18.92 -16.51
CA LYS A 282 18.65 20.24 -17.04
C LYS A 282 17.91 21.39 -16.34
N ASP A 283 16.61 21.25 -16.12
CA ASP A 283 15.74 22.28 -15.55
C ASP A 283 14.62 21.65 -14.70
N PRO A 284 14.95 21.23 -13.47
CA PRO A 284 13.97 20.58 -12.58
C PRO A 284 12.78 21.48 -12.23
N LYS A 285 12.95 22.81 -12.18
CA LYS A 285 11.85 23.74 -11.92
C LYS A 285 10.86 23.74 -13.06
N LYS A 286 11.34 23.84 -14.27
CA LYS A 286 10.50 23.79 -15.48
C LYS A 286 9.79 22.44 -15.59
N TYR A 287 10.49 21.35 -15.24
CA TYR A 287 9.90 20.03 -15.21
C TYR A 287 8.68 19.98 -14.27
N VAL A 288 8.85 20.45 -13.02
CA VAL A 288 7.77 20.47 -12.02
C VAL A 288 6.59 21.30 -12.48
N GLU A 289 6.82 22.51 -13.05
CA GLU A 289 5.76 23.35 -13.61
C GLU A 289 4.94 22.60 -14.69
N LEU A 290 5.61 21.94 -15.63
CA LEU A 290 4.95 21.20 -16.71
C LEU A 290 4.23 19.95 -16.20
N SER A 291 4.82 19.24 -15.25
CA SER A 291 4.23 18.08 -14.61
C SER A 291 2.94 18.45 -13.88
N GLN A 292 2.97 19.52 -13.07
CA GLN A 292 1.80 20.02 -12.34
C GLN A 292 0.70 20.52 -13.29
N ALA A 293 1.06 21.21 -14.38
CA ALA A 293 0.08 21.61 -15.40
C ALA A 293 -0.57 20.40 -16.07
N SER A 294 0.20 19.35 -16.34
CA SER A 294 -0.32 18.10 -16.91
C SER A 294 -1.24 17.37 -15.95
N MET A 295 -0.91 17.33 -14.65
CA MET A 295 -1.79 16.76 -13.61
C MET A 295 -3.11 17.53 -13.51
N ALA A 296 -3.06 18.87 -13.59
CA ALA A 296 -4.26 19.70 -13.61
C ALA A 296 -5.15 19.34 -14.79
N LYS A 297 -4.56 19.22 -15.99
CA LYS A 297 -5.26 18.80 -17.20
C LYS A 297 -5.84 17.38 -17.09
N HIS A 298 -5.09 16.46 -16.47
CA HIS A 298 -5.56 15.09 -16.23
C HIS A 298 -6.84 15.10 -15.38
N VAL A 299 -6.88 15.85 -14.29
CA VAL A 299 -8.07 15.97 -13.43
C VAL A 299 -9.24 16.64 -14.18
N GLU A 300 -8.99 17.66 -14.99
CA GLU A 300 -10.04 18.25 -15.84
C GLU A 300 -10.68 17.22 -16.78
N LEU A 301 -9.86 16.32 -17.37
CA LEU A 301 -10.34 15.24 -18.22
C LEU A 301 -11.12 14.20 -17.42
N MET A 302 -10.70 13.84 -16.21
CA MET A 302 -11.46 12.96 -15.33
C MET A 302 -12.85 13.56 -15.00
N LEU A 303 -12.91 14.86 -14.69
CA LEU A 303 -14.16 15.58 -14.47
C LEU A 303 -15.06 15.61 -15.71
N GLU A 304 -14.49 15.68 -16.90
CA GLU A 304 -15.27 15.62 -18.14
C GLU A 304 -15.84 14.21 -18.39
N PHE A 305 -15.08 13.13 -18.07
CA PHE A 305 -15.63 11.77 -18.07
C PHE A 305 -16.77 11.60 -17.05
N GLN A 306 -16.60 12.13 -15.82
CA GLN A 306 -17.65 12.13 -14.80
C GLN A 306 -18.91 12.85 -15.30
N LYS A 307 -18.76 13.99 -15.93
CA LYS A 307 -19.88 14.74 -16.51
C LYS A 307 -20.60 13.98 -17.61
N ARG A 308 -19.89 13.10 -18.34
CA ARG A 308 -20.48 12.19 -19.35
C ARG A 308 -21.10 10.94 -18.76
N GLY A 309 -21.04 10.76 -17.43
CA GLY A 309 -21.71 9.66 -16.73
C GLY A 309 -20.77 8.62 -16.13
N ALA A 310 -19.45 8.72 -16.31
CA ALA A 310 -18.52 7.81 -15.68
C ALA A 310 -18.50 7.96 -14.16
N VAL A 311 -18.40 6.84 -13.44
CA VAL A 311 -18.12 6.85 -12.01
C VAL A 311 -16.66 7.24 -11.82
N ALA A 312 -16.40 8.42 -11.24
CA ALA A 312 -15.06 8.94 -10.99
C ALA A 312 -14.69 8.85 -9.52
N PHE A 313 -13.48 8.42 -9.23
CA PHE A 313 -12.92 8.45 -7.88
C PHE A 313 -11.39 8.60 -7.91
N ASP A 314 -10.83 9.17 -6.82
CA ASP A 314 -9.38 9.28 -6.61
C ASP A 314 -8.86 8.07 -5.84
N TYR A 315 -7.83 7.42 -6.38
CA TYR A 315 -7.18 6.30 -5.71
C TYR A 315 -6.08 6.73 -4.70
N GLY A 316 -5.96 8.04 -4.44
CA GLY A 316 -5.18 8.56 -3.33
C GLY A 316 -3.69 8.78 -3.63
N ASN A 317 -3.40 9.42 -4.76
CA ASN A 317 -2.04 9.82 -5.15
C ASN A 317 -1.79 11.34 -5.07
N ASN A 318 -2.73 12.09 -4.49
CA ASN A 318 -2.69 13.55 -4.35
C ASN A 318 -2.89 14.37 -5.64
N ILE A 319 -3.28 13.74 -6.74
CA ILE A 319 -3.46 14.45 -8.04
C ILE A 319 -4.51 15.57 -7.95
N ARG A 320 -5.60 15.36 -7.20
CA ARG A 320 -6.66 16.38 -6.99
C ARG A 320 -6.10 17.62 -6.29
N GLN A 321 -5.26 17.46 -5.27
CA GLN A 321 -4.66 18.59 -4.56
C GLN A 321 -3.71 19.38 -5.46
N VAL A 322 -2.90 18.67 -6.26
CA VAL A 322 -2.01 19.32 -7.23
C VAL A 322 -2.84 20.10 -8.25
N ALA A 323 -3.90 19.52 -8.79
CA ALA A 323 -4.80 20.18 -9.74
C ALA A 323 -5.48 21.40 -9.11
N PHE A 324 -5.97 21.30 -7.88
CA PHE A 324 -6.58 22.42 -7.14
C PHE A 324 -5.61 23.58 -6.98
N ASN A 325 -4.37 23.30 -6.58
CA ASN A 325 -3.33 24.32 -6.44
C ASN A 325 -2.97 24.97 -7.79
N ASN A 326 -3.19 24.27 -8.90
CA ASN A 326 -2.96 24.75 -10.27
C ASN A 326 -4.24 25.27 -10.96
N GLY A 327 -5.28 25.62 -10.19
CA GLY A 327 -6.44 26.38 -10.66
C GLY A 327 -7.69 25.58 -10.96
N VAL A 328 -7.70 24.26 -10.87
CA VAL A 328 -8.89 23.40 -11.03
C VAL A 328 -9.71 23.44 -9.74
N LYS A 329 -10.59 24.42 -9.61
CA LYS A 329 -11.32 24.69 -8.35
C LYS A 329 -12.26 23.57 -7.92
N ASN A 330 -12.75 22.79 -8.86
CA ASN A 330 -13.64 21.65 -8.66
C ASN A 330 -12.90 20.29 -8.68
N ALA A 331 -11.59 20.26 -8.46
CA ALA A 331 -10.79 19.03 -8.44
C ALA A 331 -11.28 17.97 -7.44
N PHE A 332 -12.01 18.38 -6.41
CA PHE A 332 -12.57 17.50 -5.38
C PHE A 332 -14.06 17.16 -5.58
N ASP A 333 -14.66 17.44 -6.76
CA ASP A 333 -16.05 17.10 -7.05
C ASP A 333 -16.29 15.59 -7.21
N PHE A 334 -15.24 14.78 -7.32
CA PHE A 334 -15.31 13.35 -7.16
C PHE A 334 -14.57 12.90 -5.88
N PRO A 335 -15.09 11.88 -5.17
CA PRO A 335 -14.55 11.46 -3.88
C PRO A 335 -13.24 10.67 -4.00
N GLY A 336 -12.51 10.56 -2.89
CA GLY A 336 -11.50 9.52 -2.70
C GLY A 336 -12.13 8.14 -2.51
N PHE A 337 -11.38 7.08 -2.80
CA PHE A 337 -11.87 5.71 -2.68
C PHE A 337 -12.21 5.30 -1.25
N VAL A 338 -11.52 5.86 -0.25
CA VAL A 338 -11.76 5.49 1.16
C VAL A 338 -13.12 5.96 1.65
N PRO A 339 -13.50 7.26 1.55
CA PRO A 339 -14.83 7.69 1.95
C PRO A 339 -15.94 7.06 1.10
N ALA A 340 -15.66 6.76 -0.18
CA ALA A 340 -16.65 6.18 -1.08
C ALA A 340 -16.91 4.69 -0.81
N TYR A 341 -15.88 3.89 -0.56
CA TYR A 341 -15.99 2.42 -0.60
C TYR A 341 -15.45 1.71 0.65
N ILE A 342 -14.47 2.28 1.36
CA ILE A 342 -13.69 1.57 2.38
C ILE A 342 -14.06 1.96 3.82
N ARG A 343 -14.57 3.14 4.05
CA ARG A 343 -14.86 3.67 5.40
C ARG A 343 -15.66 2.73 6.30
N PRO A 344 -16.73 2.06 5.84
CA PRO A 344 -17.48 1.12 6.67
C PRO A 344 -16.61 -0.03 7.20
N LEU A 345 -15.71 -0.56 6.38
CA LEU A 345 -14.76 -1.62 6.78
C LEU A 345 -13.78 -1.12 7.85
N PHE A 346 -13.27 0.09 7.69
CA PHE A 346 -12.40 0.72 8.69
C PHE A 346 -13.09 0.91 10.05
N CYS A 347 -14.38 1.20 10.07
CA CYS A 347 -15.17 1.28 11.31
C CYS A 347 -15.22 -0.04 12.07
N GLU A 348 -15.08 -1.18 11.39
CA GLU A 348 -15.03 -2.53 11.99
C GLU A 348 -13.59 -2.99 12.29
N GLY A 349 -12.60 -2.10 12.11
CA GLY A 349 -11.17 -2.46 12.22
C GLY A 349 -10.72 -3.43 11.13
N LYS A 350 -11.52 -3.61 10.07
CA LYS A 350 -11.15 -4.41 8.89
C LYS A 350 -10.15 -3.64 8.05
N GLY A 351 -9.12 -4.33 7.64
CA GLY A 351 -8.08 -3.77 6.79
C GLY A 351 -7.02 -4.81 6.44
N PRO A 352 -5.97 -4.39 5.74
CA PRO A 352 -4.98 -5.29 5.19
C PRO A 352 -4.21 -6.03 6.27
N PHE A 353 -4.30 -7.36 6.23
CA PHE A 353 -3.49 -8.29 6.98
C PHE A 353 -2.63 -9.05 5.99
N ARG A 354 -1.32 -8.80 6.00
CA ARG A 354 -0.39 -9.43 5.09
C ARG A 354 0.59 -10.32 5.81
N PHE A 355 0.95 -11.42 5.16
CA PHE A 355 1.94 -12.32 5.70
C PHE A 355 2.85 -12.88 4.61
N ALA A 356 4.12 -13.10 4.96
CA ALA A 356 5.16 -13.57 4.07
C ALA A 356 5.85 -14.80 4.67
N ALA A 357 6.07 -15.83 3.84
CA ALA A 357 6.72 -17.07 4.23
C ALA A 357 8.24 -16.95 4.10
N LEU A 358 8.96 -16.94 5.23
CA LEU A 358 10.43 -16.86 5.24
C LEU A 358 11.12 -18.10 4.69
N SER A 359 10.41 -19.22 4.59
CA SER A 359 10.90 -20.43 3.90
C SER A 359 11.19 -20.19 2.42
N GLY A 360 10.42 -19.28 1.80
CA GLY A 360 10.38 -19.11 0.35
C GLY A 360 9.63 -20.24 -0.38
N ASP A 361 8.92 -21.12 0.34
CA ASP A 361 8.09 -22.17 -0.22
C ASP A 361 6.62 -21.69 -0.34
N PRO A 362 6.04 -21.67 -1.55
CA PRO A 362 4.62 -21.36 -1.75
C PRO A 362 3.66 -22.23 -0.94
N LYS A 363 4.02 -23.46 -0.65
CA LYS A 363 3.19 -24.40 0.14
C LYS A 363 2.88 -23.89 1.55
N ASP A 364 3.77 -23.08 2.13
CA ASP A 364 3.50 -22.47 3.43
C ASP A 364 2.37 -21.43 3.36
N ILE A 365 2.23 -20.74 2.23
CA ILE A 365 1.09 -19.84 1.99
C ILE A 365 -0.19 -20.63 1.71
N GLU A 366 -0.13 -21.69 0.90
CA GLU A 366 -1.24 -22.60 0.65
C GLU A 366 -1.77 -23.20 1.96
N ARG A 367 -0.87 -23.64 2.84
CA ARG A 367 -1.25 -24.16 4.16
C ARG A 367 -1.90 -23.10 5.06
N ALA A 368 -1.42 -21.87 5.00
CA ALA A 368 -2.03 -20.75 5.71
C ALA A 368 -3.43 -20.41 5.17
N ASP A 369 -3.62 -20.43 3.85
CA ASP A 369 -4.92 -20.21 3.19
C ASP A 369 -5.92 -21.30 3.59
N GLU A 370 -5.51 -22.58 3.65
CA GLU A 370 -6.36 -23.67 4.17
C GLU A 370 -6.81 -23.45 5.62
N GLU A 371 -5.88 -22.99 6.48
CA GLU A 371 -6.24 -22.70 7.88
C GLU A 371 -7.21 -21.54 7.98
N MET A 372 -7.04 -20.53 7.15
CA MET A 372 -7.94 -19.37 7.10
C MET A 372 -9.36 -19.76 6.69
N ARG A 373 -9.51 -20.65 5.71
CA ARG A 373 -10.83 -21.22 5.32
C ARG A 373 -11.50 -21.95 6.49
N LYS A 374 -10.74 -22.67 7.31
CA LYS A 374 -11.25 -23.36 8.51
C LYS A 374 -11.66 -22.39 9.62
N LEU A 375 -10.90 -21.29 9.78
CA LEU A 375 -11.15 -20.31 10.84
C LEU A 375 -12.33 -19.39 10.55
N PHE A 376 -12.60 -19.11 9.28
CA PHE A 376 -13.60 -18.13 8.83
C PHE A 376 -14.54 -18.70 7.74
N PRO A 377 -15.19 -19.86 7.99
CA PRO A 377 -16.01 -20.54 6.98
C PRO A 377 -17.26 -19.76 6.54
N GLU A 378 -17.73 -18.83 7.37
CA GLU A 378 -18.90 -18.00 7.09
C GLU A 378 -18.56 -16.71 6.32
N ASN A 379 -17.27 -16.43 6.10
CA ASN A 379 -16.84 -15.21 5.40
C ASN A 379 -16.73 -15.45 3.90
N GLU A 380 -17.86 -15.45 3.20
CA GLU A 380 -17.93 -15.74 1.76
C GLU A 380 -17.03 -14.82 0.92
N LYS A 381 -16.90 -13.52 1.30
CA LYS A 381 -16.02 -12.58 0.59
C LYS A 381 -14.55 -13.00 0.71
N LEU A 382 -14.12 -13.41 1.90
CA LEU A 382 -12.77 -13.90 2.14
C LEU A 382 -12.50 -15.20 1.37
N LEU A 383 -13.45 -16.15 1.40
CA LEU A 383 -13.32 -17.43 0.70
C LEU A 383 -13.19 -17.21 -0.81
N ARG A 384 -14.06 -16.37 -1.40
CA ARG A 384 -13.96 -15.99 -2.82
C ARG A 384 -12.60 -15.35 -3.15
N TRP A 385 -12.13 -14.45 -2.28
CA TRP A 385 -10.81 -13.83 -2.47
C TRP A 385 -9.69 -14.86 -2.47
N LEU A 386 -9.70 -15.83 -1.53
CA LEU A 386 -8.68 -16.88 -1.46
C LEU A 386 -8.67 -17.75 -2.73
N ASP A 387 -9.84 -18.10 -3.26
CA ASP A 387 -9.94 -18.85 -4.53
C ASP A 387 -9.31 -18.08 -5.68
N LEU A 388 -9.66 -16.80 -5.83
CA LEU A 388 -9.08 -15.93 -6.85
C LEU A 388 -7.57 -15.72 -6.67
N ALA A 389 -7.12 -15.57 -5.42
CA ALA A 389 -5.72 -15.36 -5.12
C ALA A 389 -4.85 -16.58 -5.45
N GLU A 390 -5.33 -17.79 -5.15
CA GLU A 390 -4.66 -19.04 -5.52
C GLU A 390 -4.55 -19.18 -7.05
N GLU A 391 -5.60 -18.84 -7.78
CA GLU A 391 -5.64 -19.00 -9.25
C GLU A 391 -4.83 -17.91 -9.97
N LYS A 392 -4.95 -16.66 -9.54
CA LYS A 392 -4.55 -15.47 -10.33
C LYS A 392 -3.26 -14.81 -9.89
N ILE A 393 -2.85 -14.94 -8.60
CA ILE A 393 -1.73 -14.17 -8.08
C ILE A 393 -0.43 -14.97 -8.19
N SER A 394 0.50 -14.46 -9.01
CA SER A 394 1.88 -14.93 -9.05
C SER A 394 2.71 -14.28 -7.94
N TYR A 395 3.51 -15.06 -7.22
CA TYR A 395 4.40 -14.55 -6.18
C TYR A 395 5.56 -13.75 -6.76
N GLN A 396 5.94 -12.71 -6.03
CA GLN A 396 7.11 -11.87 -6.31
C GLN A 396 8.02 -11.88 -5.08
N GLY A 397 9.29 -12.25 -5.26
CA GLY A 397 10.22 -12.42 -4.13
C GLY A 397 9.80 -13.55 -3.18
N LEU A 398 9.62 -13.25 -1.90
CA LEU A 398 9.09 -14.20 -0.92
C LEU A 398 7.58 -14.42 -1.16
N PRO A 399 7.12 -15.70 -1.15
CA PRO A 399 5.69 -15.99 -1.21
C PRO A 399 4.94 -15.28 -0.10
N SER A 400 3.87 -14.60 -0.47
CA SER A 400 3.12 -13.74 0.45
C SER A 400 1.65 -13.73 0.11
N ARG A 401 0.81 -13.48 1.11
CA ARG A 401 -0.63 -13.30 0.96
C ARG A 401 -1.08 -12.04 1.68
N ILE A 402 -2.06 -11.38 1.12
CA ILE A 402 -2.81 -10.31 1.79
C ILE A 402 -4.28 -10.69 1.84
N VAL A 403 -4.91 -10.44 2.97
CA VAL A 403 -6.35 -10.60 3.19
C VAL A 403 -6.85 -9.44 4.02
N TRP A 404 -8.16 -9.21 4.04
CA TRP A 404 -8.76 -8.21 4.92
C TRP A 404 -9.42 -8.90 6.10
N LEU A 405 -8.89 -8.61 7.29
CA LEU A 405 -9.39 -9.14 8.57
C LEU A 405 -9.66 -7.99 9.54
N GLY A 406 -10.69 -8.16 10.36
CA GLY A 406 -11.13 -7.20 11.35
C GLY A 406 -10.56 -7.41 12.75
N TYR A 407 -11.10 -6.63 13.69
CA TYR A 407 -10.78 -6.76 15.11
C TYR A 407 -11.13 -8.16 15.63
N GLY A 408 -10.18 -8.80 16.32
CA GLY A 408 -10.26 -10.18 16.81
C GLY A 408 -9.92 -11.24 15.75
N GLU A 409 -10.22 -11.01 14.48
CA GLU A 409 -9.89 -11.95 13.39
C GLU A 409 -8.38 -12.01 13.14
N ARG A 410 -7.69 -10.85 13.17
CA ARG A 410 -6.23 -10.77 12.98
C ARG A 410 -5.48 -11.53 14.06
N ALA A 411 -5.86 -11.37 15.33
CA ALA A 411 -5.26 -12.11 16.44
C ALA A 411 -5.50 -13.62 16.29
N LYS A 412 -6.74 -14.03 15.98
CA LYS A 412 -7.10 -15.44 15.74
C LYS A 412 -6.24 -16.07 14.64
N MET A 413 -6.06 -15.38 13.51
CA MET A 413 -5.22 -15.87 12.41
C MET A 413 -3.75 -15.87 12.78
N GLY A 414 -3.23 -14.81 13.40
CA GLY A 414 -1.83 -14.73 13.83
C GLY A 414 -1.42 -15.83 14.79
N LEU A 415 -2.29 -16.13 15.78
CA LEU A 415 -2.08 -17.25 16.70
C LEU A 415 -2.11 -18.61 15.99
N ALA A 416 -3.00 -18.77 15.02
CA ALA A 416 -3.05 -19.99 14.20
C ALA A 416 -1.77 -20.16 13.38
N LEU A 417 -1.27 -19.11 12.73
CA LEU A 417 0.01 -19.16 12.01
C LEU A 417 1.17 -19.53 12.94
N ASN A 418 1.23 -18.96 14.14
CA ASN A 418 2.25 -19.30 15.12
C ASN A 418 2.19 -20.77 15.55
N ARG A 419 0.99 -21.32 15.73
CA ARG A 419 0.78 -22.74 16.01
C ARG A 419 1.25 -23.62 14.85
N LEU A 420 0.91 -23.29 13.60
CA LEU A 420 1.33 -24.04 12.42
C LEU A 420 2.87 -24.09 12.27
N VAL A 421 3.55 -22.98 12.59
CA VAL A 421 5.02 -22.94 12.63
C VAL A 421 5.56 -23.84 13.75
N ARG A 422 5.00 -23.76 14.96
CA ARG A 422 5.40 -24.58 16.11
C ARG A 422 5.24 -26.07 15.83
N ASP A 423 4.14 -26.44 15.20
CA ASP A 423 3.80 -27.83 14.93
C ASP A 423 4.48 -28.38 13.67
N GLY A 424 5.27 -27.55 12.95
CA GLY A 424 6.02 -27.90 11.75
C GLY A 424 5.15 -28.10 10.50
N GLU A 425 3.89 -27.64 10.52
CA GLU A 425 2.99 -27.64 9.36
C GLU A 425 3.34 -26.51 8.36
N ILE A 426 3.94 -25.45 8.86
CA ILE A 426 4.62 -24.39 8.10
C ILE A 426 6.10 -24.50 8.40
N SER A 427 6.93 -24.50 7.35
CA SER A 427 8.32 -24.92 7.42
C SER A 427 9.29 -23.91 8.05
N ALA A 428 8.94 -22.61 8.05
CA ALA A 428 9.73 -21.53 8.65
C ALA A 428 8.83 -20.41 9.20
N PRO A 429 9.34 -19.47 10.02
CA PRO A 429 8.55 -18.37 10.54
C PRO A 429 7.83 -17.56 9.47
N ILE A 430 6.68 -17.02 9.88
CA ILE A 430 5.86 -16.12 9.09
C ILE A 430 6.01 -14.69 9.60
N VAL A 431 6.30 -13.78 8.70
CA VAL A 431 6.25 -12.33 8.98
C VAL A 431 4.84 -11.83 8.76
N ILE A 432 4.27 -11.19 9.76
CA ILE A 432 2.93 -10.60 9.70
C ILE A 432 3.04 -9.09 9.83
N GLY A 433 2.41 -8.38 8.90
CA GLY A 433 2.33 -6.94 8.92
C GLY A 433 1.05 -6.45 8.26
N ARG A 434 1.00 -5.16 8.00
CA ARG A 434 -0.12 -4.55 7.31
C ARG A 434 0.33 -3.35 6.48
N ASP A 435 -0.58 -2.83 5.67
CA ASP A 435 -0.34 -1.55 5.01
C ASP A 435 -0.33 -0.41 6.03
N HIS A 436 0.49 0.60 5.81
CA HIS A 436 0.51 1.83 6.63
C HIS A 436 -0.78 2.64 6.53
N LEU A 437 -1.62 2.34 5.56
CA LEU A 437 -2.90 2.97 5.29
C LEU A 437 -4.08 2.29 6.02
N ASP A 438 -3.78 1.51 7.05
CA ASP A 438 -4.80 0.84 7.85
C ASP A 438 -5.59 1.82 8.73
N ALA A 439 -6.78 1.40 9.14
CA ALA A 439 -7.82 2.21 9.77
C ALA A 439 -7.37 3.11 10.94
N GLY A 440 -6.42 2.64 11.76
CA GLY A 440 -5.97 3.34 12.97
C GLY A 440 -4.56 3.93 12.88
N SER A 441 -3.89 3.83 11.75
CA SER A 441 -2.44 4.09 11.66
C SER A 441 -2.05 5.34 10.86
N VAL A 442 -3.01 6.09 10.34
CA VAL A 442 -2.74 7.14 9.35
C VAL A 442 -3.54 8.40 9.62
N ALA A 443 -2.98 9.55 9.30
CA ALA A 443 -3.67 10.81 9.10
C ALA A 443 -3.31 11.31 7.69
N SER A 444 -4.26 11.30 6.78
CA SER A 444 -4.09 11.64 5.37
C SER A 444 -5.39 12.25 4.83
N PRO A 445 -5.57 13.59 4.94
CA PRO A 445 -6.82 14.27 4.61
C PRO A 445 -7.31 14.09 3.17
N ASN A 446 -6.37 13.84 2.25
CA ASN A 446 -6.68 13.65 0.84
C ASN A 446 -6.79 12.16 0.44
N ARG A 447 -6.83 11.22 1.41
CA ARG A 447 -6.95 9.79 1.13
C ARG A 447 -7.66 9.02 2.26
N GLU A 448 -6.93 8.44 3.23
CA GLU A 448 -7.52 7.52 4.22
C GLU A 448 -8.41 8.22 5.24
N THR A 449 -8.11 9.47 5.56
CA THR A 449 -8.91 10.25 6.53
C THR A 449 -9.69 11.37 5.87
N GLU A 450 -9.89 11.31 4.56
CA GLU A 450 -10.74 12.23 3.82
C GLU A 450 -12.17 12.16 4.35
N SER A 451 -12.77 13.32 4.62
CA SER A 451 -14.16 13.46 5.05
C SER A 451 -14.52 12.66 6.30
N MET A 452 -13.68 12.72 7.33
CA MET A 452 -14.04 12.18 8.64
C MET A 452 -15.31 12.85 9.17
N LYS A 453 -16.21 12.08 9.78
CA LYS A 453 -17.53 12.54 10.22
C LYS A 453 -17.49 13.75 11.16
N ASP A 454 -16.42 13.88 11.96
CA ASP A 454 -16.19 14.96 12.92
C ASP A 454 -15.24 16.06 12.42
N GLY A 455 -14.70 15.93 11.20
CA GLY A 455 -13.71 16.86 10.63
C GLY A 455 -12.29 16.66 11.13
N SER A 456 -11.98 15.54 11.76
CA SER A 456 -10.61 15.23 12.29
C SER A 456 -9.63 14.73 11.24
N ASP A 457 -9.84 15.00 9.98
CA ASP A 457 -9.09 14.48 8.83
C ASP A 457 -7.57 14.65 8.98
N ALA A 458 -7.11 15.78 9.51
CA ALA A 458 -5.70 16.15 9.62
C ALA A 458 -5.10 15.92 11.01
N VAL A 459 -5.81 15.26 11.95
CA VAL A 459 -5.30 15.01 13.29
C VAL A 459 -4.27 13.89 13.29
N GLY A 460 -2.99 14.26 13.43
CA GLY A 460 -1.86 13.34 13.36
C GLY A 460 -1.65 12.46 14.60
N ASP A 461 -2.26 12.80 15.75
CA ASP A 461 -2.11 12.08 17.02
C ASP A 461 -2.41 10.59 16.89
N TRP A 462 -3.39 10.22 16.07
CA TRP A 462 -3.78 8.83 15.85
C TRP A 462 -2.64 7.96 15.31
N ALA A 463 -1.91 8.46 14.32
CA ALA A 463 -0.77 7.75 13.75
C ALA A 463 0.38 7.59 14.78
N VAL A 464 0.63 8.62 15.59
CA VAL A 464 1.62 8.58 16.68
C VAL A 464 1.19 7.57 17.74
N LEU A 465 -0.06 7.63 18.21
CA LEU A 465 -0.60 6.69 19.19
C LEU A 465 -0.56 5.24 18.69
N ASN A 466 -0.80 5.03 17.39
CA ASN A 466 -0.67 3.70 16.79
C ASN A 466 0.76 3.15 16.90
N ALA A 467 1.78 3.95 16.56
CA ALA A 467 3.17 3.53 16.72
C ALA A 467 3.53 3.24 18.18
N LEU A 468 3.06 4.09 19.09
CA LEU A 468 3.33 3.94 20.54
C LEU A 468 2.68 2.67 21.10
N ILE A 469 1.40 2.42 20.80
CA ILE A 469 0.71 1.23 21.32
C ILE A 469 1.28 -0.07 20.75
N ASN A 470 1.65 -0.08 19.46
CA ASN A 470 2.29 -1.24 18.84
C ASN A 470 3.69 -1.51 19.42
N THR A 471 4.44 -0.46 19.78
CA THR A 471 5.70 -0.58 20.51
C THR A 471 5.47 -1.19 21.90
N ALA A 472 4.50 -0.67 22.65
CA ALA A 472 4.15 -1.17 23.99
C ALA A 472 3.60 -2.61 23.95
N ALA A 473 2.86 -2.98 22.92
CA ALA A 473 2.35 -4.34 22.72
C ALA A 473 3.43 -5.36 22.32
N GLY A 474 4.60 -4.90 21.87
CA GLY A 474 5.74 -5.74 21.54
C GLY A 474 5.79 -6.17 20.08
N GLY A 475 5.45 -5.30 19.12
CA GLY A 475 5.70 -5.56 17.69
C GLY A 475 7.18 -5.85 17.43
N SER A 476 7.50 -6.66 16.43
CA SER A 476 8.89 -7.05 16.13
C SER A 476 9.70 -5.88 15.56
N TRP A 477 9.08 -5.07 14.68
CA TRP A 477 9.58 -3.73 14.34
C TRP A 477 8.45 -2.78 14.03
N ILE A 478 8.64 -1.53 14.44
CA ILE A 478 7.64 -0.47 14.35
C ILE A 478 8.25 0.72 13.62
N SER A 479 7.43 1.42 12.85
CA SER A 479 7.87 2.57 12.08
C SER A 479 6.88 3.72 12.13
N PHE A 480 7.40 4.94 12.01
CA PHE A 480 6.61 6.15 11.87
C PHE A 480 7.15 6.98 10.69
N HIS A 481 6.26 7.46 9.84
CA HIS A 481 6.63 8.10 8.59
C HIS A 481 5.81 9.36 8.34
N HIS A 482 6.38 10.21 7.49
CA HIS A 482 5.73 11.38 6.93
C HIS A 482 5.78 11.32 5.40
N GLY A 483 4.75 11.82 4.74
CA GLY A 483 4.68 11.94 3.29
C GLY A 483 3.88 10.84 2.62
N GLY A 484 4.41 9.63 2.53
CA GLY A 484 3.72 8.50 1.92
C GLY A 484 3.31 8.72 0.46
N GLY A 485 2.25 8.04 0.02
CA GLY A 485 1.75 8.09 -1.36
C GLY A 485 1.03 9.38 -1.75
N VAL A 486 0.83 10.32 -0.82
CA VAL A 486 0.23 11.65 -1.08
C VAL A 486 1.25 12.78 -1.06
N GLY A 487 2.52 12.48 -0.79
CA GLY A 487 3.63 13.43 -0.84
C GLY A 487 3.92 14.15 0.48
N MET A 488 5.00 14.89 0.47
CA MET A 488 5.53 15.61 1.62
C MET A 488 4.53 16.67 2.12
N GLY A 489 4.25 16.66 3.42
CA GLY A 489 3.31 17.59 4.08
C GLY A 489 1.85 17.10 4.14
N TYR A 490 1.50 15.96 3.53
CA TYR A 490 0.11 15.56 3.35
C TYR A 490 -0.30 14.29 4.11
N SER A 491 0.60 13.59 4.78
CA SER A 491 0.24 12.43 5.61
C SER A 491 1.26 12.12 6.70
N LEU A 492 0.75 11.54 7.79
CA LEU A 492 1.52 10.86 8.83
C LEU A 492 0.99 9.44 8.95
N HIS A 493 1.86 8.45 9.08
CA HIS A 493 1.43 7.06 9.19
C HIS A 493 2.42 6.18 9.93
N ALA A 494 1.92 5.10 10.51
CA ALA A 494 2.70 4.13 11.27
C ALA A 494 2.64 2.74 10.64
N GLY A 495 3.77 2.03 10.69
CA GLY A 495 3.90 0.64 10.30
C GLY A 495 4.05 -0.27 11.52
N MET A 496 3.54 -1.48 11.41
CA MET A 496 3.63 -2.52 12.41
C MET A 496 3.96 -3.85 11.75
N VAL A 497 4.93 -4.57 12.32
CA VAL A 497 5.26 -5.93 11.93
C VAL A 497 5.50 -6.78 13.17
N VAL A 498 5.01 -8.02 13.15
CA VAL A 498 5.21 -9.01 14.19
C VAL A 498 5.52 -10.37 13.57
N VAL A 499 6.40 -11.16 14.19
CA VAL A 499 6.86 -12.44 13.66
C VAL A 499 6.21 -13.60 14.42
N ALA A 500 5.65 -14.56 13.67
CA ALA A 500 5.18 -15.84 14.16
C ALA A 500 6.31 -16.88 13.97
N ASP A 501 7.08 -17.14 15.03
CA ASP A 501 8.24 -18.05 15.01
C ASP A 501 7.98 -19.38 15.72
N GLY A 502 6.75 -19.63 16.14
CA GLY A 502 6.31 -20.84 16.85
C GLY A 502 6.51 -20.77 18.36
N SER A 503 7.20 -19.77 18.90
CA SER A 503 7.47 -19.66 20.34
C SER A 503 6.26 -19.15 21.16
N GLU A 504 6.25 -19.45 22.45
CA GLU A 504 5.28 -18.87 23.40
C GLU A 504 5.44 -17.34 23.52
N ARG A 505 6.65 -16.82 23.35
CA ARG A 505 6.91 -15.38 23.33
C ARG A 505 6.21 -14.74 22.14
N ALA A 506 6.34 -15.33 20.96
CA ALA A 506 5.64 -14.85 19.76
C ALA A 506 4.12 -14.93 19.95
N GLU A 507 3.58 -15.98 20.57
CA GLU A 507 2.16 -16.15 20.83
C GLU A 507 1.59 -14.97 21.64
N ARG A 508 2.23 -14.61 22.77
CA ARG A 508 1.82 -13.45 23.59
C ARG A 508 1.90 -12.12 22.85
N ARG A 509 2.93 -11.92 22.02
CA ARG A 509 3.12 -10.69 21.25
C ARG A 509 2.10 -10.57 20.13
N LEU A 510 1.85 -11.65 19.40
CA LEU A 510 0.84 -11.73 18.34
C LEU A 510 -0.55 -11.38 18.87
N GLU A 511 -0.94 -11.96 20.01
CA GLU A 511 -2.22 -11.68 20.63
C GLU A 511 -2.38 -10.19 20.95
N ARG A 512 -1.40 -9.58 21.62
CA ARG A 512 -1.45 -8.15 21.99
C ARG A 512 -1.45 -7.24 20.76
N VAL A 513 -0.46 -7.40 19.89
CA VAL A 513 -0.27 -6.52 18.73
C VAL A 513 -1.44 -6.59 17.77
N LEU A 514 -1.88 -7.81 17.43
CA LEU A 514 -2.97 -8.02 16.47
C LEU A 514 -4.37 -7.77 17.06
N THR A 515 -4.45 -7.43 18.34
CA THR A 515 -5.64 -6.91 19.02
C THR A 515 -5.60 -5.38 19.07
N THR A 516 -4.51 -4.79 19.56
CA THR A 516 -4.40 -3.35 19.77
C THR A 516 -4.35 -2.57 18.47
N ASP A 517 -3.65 -3.08 17.46
CA ASP A 517 -3.49 -2.39 16.17
C ASP A 517 -4.84 -2.17 15.44
N PRO A 518 -5.66 -3.19 15.14
CA PRO A 518 -6.99 -2.97 14.57
C PRO A 518 -7.95 -2.28 15.55
N GLY A 519 -7.75 -2.45 16.86
CA GLY A 519 -8.51 -1.75 17.90
C GLY A 519 -8.37 -0.23 17.83
N MET A 520 -7.19 0.27 17.45
CA MET A 520 -6.98 1.70 17.18
C MET A 520 -7.86 2.23 16.04
N GLY A 521 -8.10 1.41 15.01
CA GLY A 521 -8.99 1.76 13.91
C GLY A 521 -10.44 1.92 14.38
N VAL A 522 -10.93 0.97 15.18
CA VAL A 522 -12.27 1.06 15.77
C VAL A 522 -12.36 2.27 16.70
N ALA A 523 -11.42 2.44 17.63
CA ALA A 523 -11.43 3.55 18.59
C ALA A 523 -11.46 4.93 17.91
N ARG A 524 -10.63 5.13 16.87
CA ARG A 524 -10.62 6.37 16.11
C ARG A 524 -11.97 6.68 15.47
N HIS A 525 -12.62 5.66 14.87
CA HIS A 525 -13.91 5.85 14.21
C HIS A 525 -15.07 5.99 15.21
N VAL A 526 -14.94 5.39 16.41
CA VAL A 526 -15.85 5.66 17.54
C VAL A 526 -15.74 7.11 17.97
N ASP A 527 -14.53 7.64 18.15
CA ASP A 527 -14.29 9.02 18.54
C ASP A 527 -14.86 10.02 17.51
N ALA A 528 -14.73 9.69 16.22
CA ALA A 528 -15.34 10.47 15.13
C ALA A 528 -16.88 10.32 15.03
N GLY A 529 -17.51 9.46 15.84
CA GLY A 529 -18.95 9.31 15.92
C GLY A 529 -19.60 8.43 14.85
N TYR A 530 -18.87 7.48 14.27
CA TYR A 530 -19.43 6.51 13.33
C TYR A 530 -20.22 5.42 14.07
N ASP A 531 -21.51 5.27 13.74
CA ASP A 531 -22.41 4.30 14.41
C ASP A 531 -21.94 2.85 14.26
N ILE A 532 -21.41 2.48 13.08
CA ILE A 532 -20.81 1.17 12.83
C ILE A 532 -19.66 0.88 13.81
N ALA A 533 -18.77 1.85 14.03
CA ALA A 533 -17.66 1.69 14.96
C ALA A 533 -18.11 1.59 16.41
N ILE A 534 -19.11 2.38 16.82
CA ILE A 534 -19.72 2.32 18.15
C ILE A 534 -20.35 0.94 18.39
N GLN A 535 -21.08 0.42 17.41
CA GLN A 535 -21.65 -0.91 17.46
C GLN A 535 -20.56 -1.99 17.56
N THR A 536 -19.55 -1.92 16.71
CA THR A 536 -18.40 -2.84 16.73
C THR A 536 -17.68 -2.82 18.07
N ALA A 537 -17.43 -1.65 18.65
CA ALA A 537 -16.78 -1.55 19.96
C ALA A 537 -17.59 -2.26 21.06
N LYS A 538 -18.91 -2.08 21.08
CA LYS A 538 -19.81 -2.76 22.02
C LYS A 538 -19.82 -4.28 21.84
N GLU A 539 -20.00 -4.75 20.61
CA GLU A 539 -20.06 -6.18 20.28
C GLU A 539 -18.75 -6.92 20.58
N LYS A 540 -17.62 -6.23 20.36
CA LYS A 540 -16.29 -6.79 20.58
C LYS A 540 -15.73 -6.52 21.98
N GLY A 541 -16.44 -5.81 22.85
CA GLY A 541 -16.02 -5.49 24.21
C GLY A 541 -14.81 -4.54 24.28
N ILE A 542 -14.67 -3.62 23.30
CA ILE A 542 -13.62 -2.60 23.33
C ILE A 542 -14.05 -1.51 24.31
N HIS A 543 -13.25 -1.28 25.35
CA HIS A 543 -13.54 -0.25 26.34
C HIS A 543 -13.24 1.15 25.79
N ILE A 544 -14.28 1.97 25.68
CA ILE A 544 -14.23 3.37 25.22
C ILE A 544 -14.68 4.29 26.35
N PRO A 545 -13.76 4.87 27.14
CA PRO A 545 -14.09 5.57 28.40
C PRO A 545 -15.12 6.70 28.27
N MET A 546 -15.18 7.37 27.11
CA MET A 546 -16.09 8.49 26.89
C MET A 546 -17.52 8.05 26.52
N ILE A 547 -17.70 6.78 26.14
CA ILE A 547 -19.00 6.23 25.70
C ILE A 547 -19.54 5.24 26.74
N ASP A 548 -18.65 4.46 27.35
CA ASP A 548 -19.00 3.48 28.37
C ASP A 548 -19.38 4.20 29.68
N LYS A 549 -20.64 4.24 30.01
CA LYS A 549 -21.10 4.83 31.29
C LYS A 549 -20.60 3.98 32.45
N ALA A 550 -20.17 4.64 33.53
CA ALA A 550 -19.83 3.97 34.77
C ALA A 550 -21.08 3.19 35.27
N GLY A 551 -21.09 1.88 35.03
CA GLY A 551 -22.21 1.00 35.40
C GLY A 551 -22.60 -0.08 34.38
N ASP A 552 -22.11 0.02 33.15
CA ASP A 552 -22.36 -0.96 32.08
C ASP A 552 -21.30 -2.10 32.04
N LYS A 553 -20.75 -2.47 33.21
CA LYS A 553 -19.83 -3.62 33.34
C LYS A 553 -20.56 -4.86 33.72
#